data_c02fe5b5fdb3d0541713a5108efa9a51
#
_entry.id   c02fe5b5fdb3d0541713a5108efa9a51
#
_cell.length_a   1.000
_cell.length_b   1.000
_cell.length_c   1.000
_cell.angle_alpha   90.00
_cell.angle_beta   90.00
_cell.angle_gamma   90.00
#
_symmetry.space_group_name_H-M   'P 1'
#
loop_
_entity.id
_entity.type
_entity.pdbx_description
1 polymer ?
#
loop_
_entity_poly.entity_id
_entity_poly.type
_entity_poly.pdbx_seq_one_letter_code
_entity_poly.pdbx_strand_id
1 'polypeptide(L)'
;VQNSPQLMSYIQGIVDNDYEKRFILTGSNNFSMLKNVSQSLAGRSAVFELLPFSINELNNYETDTDSLIYKGGYPGIWCDGKDTYTFYSNYVTTYLERDVRNIINIKDLNTFQKFIRICATRIGSIWNSSEVSNEIGASVNTVKSWLSVLQASYIIFMLQPFFTNTRKRLTKSPKL
;
A
#
# COMPACT_ATOMS: atom_id res chain seq x y z
N VAL A 1 4.17 12.39 13.43
CA VAL A 1 2.78 12.83 13.19
C VAL A 1 1.77 11.76 13.63
N GLN A 2 2.00 10.48 13.32
CA GLN A 2 1.06 9.39 13.63
C GLN A 2 0.73 9.24 15.13
N ASN A 3 1.70 9.52 16.01
CA ASN A 3 1.57 9.38 17.46
C ASN A 3 1.17 10.68 18.17
N SER A 4 0.85 11.74 17.44
CA SER A 4 0.50 13.06 17.99
C SER A 4 -0.64 13.69 17.21
N PRO A 5 -1.88 13.21 17.38
CA PRO A 5 -3.06 13.74 16.66
C PRO A 5 -3.26 15.25 16.89
N GLN A 6 -2.92 15.75 18.07
CA GLN A 6 -3.02 17.16 18.43
C GLN A 6 -2.13 18.07 17.57
N LEU A 7 -1.03 17.55 17.00
CA LEU A 7 -0.14 18.30 16.12
C LEU A 7 -0.87 18.85 14.88
N MET A 8 -1.83 18.12 14.35
CA MET A 8 -2.61 18.55 13.18
C MET A 8 -3.46 19.79 13.48
N SER A 9 -4.11 19.82 14.64
CA SER A 9 -4.89 20.99 15.06
C SER A 9 -3.97 22.19 15.34
N TYR A 10 -2.76 21.96 15.84
CA TYR A 10 -1.79 23.02 16.06
C TYR A 10 -1.29 23.62 14.74
N ILE A 11 -0.98 22.79 13.77
CA ILE A 11 -0.60 23.20 12.41
C ILE A 11 -1.75 23.95 11.74
N GLN A 12 -2.98 23.49 11.88
CA GLN A 12 -4.16 24.18 11.39
C GLN A 12 -4.22 25.63 11.93
N GLY A 13 -4.07 25.81 13.24
CA GLY A 13 -4.06 27.13 13.85
C GLY A 13 -2.95 28.05 13.32
N ILE A 14 -1.77 27.51 13.02
CA ILE A 14 -0.67 28.28 12.44
C ILE A 14 -1.00 28.69 10.99
N VAL A 15 -1.46 27.74 10.16
CA VAL A 15 -1.78 27.99 8.74
C VAL A 15 -2.95 28.97 8.60
N ASP A 16 -3.93 28.93 9.49
CA ASP A 16 -5.08 29.83 9.46
C ASP A 16 -4.69 31.27 9.85
N ASN A 17 -3.64 31.46 10.64
CA ASN A 17 -3.15 32.79 11.05
C ASN A 17 -2.02 33.33 10.18
N ASP A 18 -1.30 32.46 9.46
CA ASP A 18 -0.13 32.86 8.67
C ASP A 18 -0.05 32.00 7.40
N TYR A 19 -0.58 32.52 6.30
CA TYR A 19 -0.66 31.84 5.01
C TYR A 19 0.69 31.65 4.31
N GLU A 20 1.75 32.30 4.76
CA GLU A 20 3.08 32.12 4.18
C GLU A 20 3.77 30.86 4.70
N LYS A 21 3.37 30.38 5.88
CA LYS A 21 3.94 29.16 6.45
C LYS A 21 3.45 27.91 5.74
N ARG A 22 4.40 27.07 5.38
CA ARG A 22 4.15 25.78 4.73
C ARG A 22 4.77 24.67 5.54
N PHE A 23 4.05 23.55 5.63
CA PHE A 23 4.48 22.36 6.34
C PHE A 23 4.52 21.18 5.38
N ILE A 24 5.58 20.37 5.48
CA ILE A 24 5.66 19.08 4.81
C ILE A 24 5.52 18.01 5.90
N LEU A 25 4.44 17.24 5.81
CA LEU A 25 4.13 16.16 6.74
C LEU A 25 4.37 14.82 6.04
N THR A 26 5.25 14.00 6.60
CA THR A 26 5.55 12.68 6.06
C THR A 26 5.13 11.59 7.04
N GLY A 27 4.74 10.44 6.53
CA GLY A 27 4.41 9.28 7.34
C GLY A 27 4.32 8.02 6.48
N SER A 28 4.68 6.88 7.07
CA SER A 28 4.62 5.57 6.42
C SER A 28 3.24 4.92 6.47
N ASN A 29 2.32 5.40 7.33
CA ASN A 29 0.98 4.86 7.50
C ASN A 29 -0.06 5.78 6.88
N ASN A 30 -0.52 5.40 5.68
CA ASN A 30 -1.46 6.16 4.89
C ASN A 30 -2.82 6.33 5.59
N PHE A 31 -3.34 5.29 6.24
CA PHE A 31 -4.66 5.32 6.88
C PHE A 31 -4.76 6.31 8.04
N SER A 32 -3.82 6.26 8.97
CA SER A 32 -3.82 7.15 10.13
C SER A 32 -3.57 8.60 9.70
N MET A 33 -2.71 8.80 8.72
CA MET A 33 -2.34 10.12 8.23
C MET A 33 -3.51 10.76 7.49
N LEU A 34 -4.14 10.06 6.54
CA LEU A 34 -5.29 10.56 5.79
C LEU A 34 -6.49 10.88 6.69
N LYS A 35 -6.77 10.03 7.68
CA LYS A 35 -7.84 10.26 8.65
C LYS A 35 -7.61 11.57 9.44
N ASN A 36 -6.40 11.77 9.93
CA ASN A 36 -6.07 12.96 10.73
C ASN A 36 -6.02 14.24 9.87
N VAL A 37 -5.48 14.16 8.65
CA VAL A 37 -5.43 15.28 7.69
C VAL A 37 -6.85 15.67 7.27
N SER A 38 -7.71 14.70 6.96
CA SER A 38 -9.09 14.98 6.54
C SER A 38 -9.94 15.63 7.63
N GLN A 39 -9.65 15.35 8.89
CA GLN A 39 -10.36 15.95 10.01
C GLN A 39 -9.94 17.40 10.32
N SER A 40 -8.63 17.69 10.26
CA SER A 40 -8.08 18.98 10.73
C SER A 40 -7.61 19.89 9.60
N LEU A 41 -7.16 19.34 8.47
CA LEU A 41 -6.53 20.11 7.38
C LEU A 41 -7.31 20.03 6.06
N ALA A 42 -8.59 19.68 6.10
CA ALA A 42 -9.43 19.64 4.92
C ALA A 42 -9.44 21.00 4.19
N GLY A 43 -9.16 21.00 2.89
CA GLY A 43 -9.06 22.20 2.07
C GLY A 43 -7.78 23.05 2.27
N ARG A 44 -6.89 22.65 3.20
CA ARG A 44 -5.61 23.36 3.51
C ARG A 44 -4.38 22.53 3.15
N SER A 45 -4.56 21.31 2.70
CA SER A 45 -3.47 20.37 2.42
C SER A 45 -3.61 19.73 1.05
N ALA A 46 -2.49 19.46 0.40
CA ALA A 46 -2.37 18.56 -0.73
C ALA A 46 -1.73 17.25 -0.26
N VAL A 47 -2.26 16.12 -0.70
CA VAL A 47 -1.73 14.81 -0.40
C VAL A 47 -0.96 14.31 -1.61
N PHE A 48 0.30 13.93 -1.40
CA PHE A 48 1.16 13.34 -2.40
C PHE A 48 1.50 11.91 -1.97
N GLU A 49 1.45 11.00 -2.93
CA GLU A 49 1.83 9.61 -2.75
C GLU A 49 3.21 9.39 -3.34
N LEU A 50 4.15 8.94 -2.51
CA LEU A 50 5.50 8.60 -2.94
C LEU A 50 5.59 7.08 -3.06
N LEU A 51 5.43 6.59 -4.27
CA LEU A 51 5.53 5.16 -4.60
C LEU A 51 7.00 4.72 -4.75
N PRO A 52 7.28 3.41 -4.75
CA PRO A 52 8.57 2.88 -5.17
C PRO A 52 8.96 3.39 -6.57
N PHE A 53 10.23 3.30 -6.93
CA PHE A 53 10.72 3.73 -8.24
C PHE A 53 9.94 3.12 -9.40
N SER A 54 9.56 3.95 -10.33
CA SER A 54 9.07 3.54 -11.65
C SER A 54 10.23 3.06 -12.54
N ILE A 55 9.90 2.34 -13.60
CA ILE A 55 10.89 1.90 -14.60
C ILE A 55 11.66 3.10 -15.16
N ASN A 56 10.99 4.23 -15.39
CA ASN A 56 11.62 5.43 -15.92
C ASN A 56 12.64 6.06 -14.95
N GLU A 57 12.41 5.98 -13.65
CA GLU A 57 13.36 6.44 -12.63
C GLU A 57 14.56 5.51 -12.51
N LEU A 58 14.40 4.24 -12.90
CA LEU A 58 15.47 3.24 -12.92
C LEU A 58 16.29 3.23 -14.21
N ASN A 59 16.02 4.10 -15.18
CA ASN A 59 16.74 4.15 -16.48
C ASN A 59 18.26 4.31 -16.36
N ASN A 60 18.77 4.84 -15.25
CA ASN A 60 20.21 4.96 -15.00
C ASN A 60 20.86 3.65 -14.52
N TYR A 61 20.06 2.63 -14.24
CA TYR A 61 20.55 1.31 -13.84
C TYR A 61 20.39 0.36 -15.02
N GLU A 62 21.52 -0.13 -15.56
CA GLU A 62 21.48 -1.20 -16.56
C GLU A 62 20.87 -2.44 -15.92
N THR A 63 19.68 -2.82 -16.36
CA THR A 63 18.96 -3.96 -15.81
C THR A 63 18.03 -4.60 -16.83
N ASP A 64 17.91 -5.91 -16.74
CA ASP A 64 16.97 -6.69 -17.53
C ASP A 64 15.61 -6.81 -16.83
N THR A 65 14.61 -7.31 -17.54
CA THR A 65 13.24 -7.46 -17.03
C THR A 65 13.17 -8.38 -15.81
N ASP A 66 13.93 -9.47 -15.80
CA ASP A 66 13.91 -10.43 -14.69
C ASP A 66 14.49 -9.83 -13.41
N SER A 67 15.57 -9.06 -13.55
CA SER A 67 16.15 -8.28 -12.46
C SER A 67 15.16 -7.22 -11.92
N LEU A 68 14.43 -6.54 -12.80
CA LEU A 68 13.39 -5.57 -12.39
C LEU A 68 12.27 -6.25 -11.60
N ILE A 69 11.81 -7.40 -12.07
CA ILE A 69 10.76 -8.18 -11.39
C ILE A 69 11.26 -8.67 -10.01
N TYR A 70 12.52 -9.16 -9.95
CA TYR A 70 13.10 -9.68 -8.71
C TYR A 70 13.38 -8.59 -7.68
N LYS A 71 14.00 -7.48 -8.11
CA LYS A 71 14.40 -6.37 -7.23
C LYS A 71 13.24 -5.44 -6.86
N GLY A 72 12.23 -5.30 -7.74
CA GLY A 72 11.18 -4.30 -7.58
C GLY A 72 11.71 -2.88 -7.61
N GLY A 73 10.93 -1.91 -7.10
CA GLY A 73 11.24 -0.48 -7.18
C GLY A 73 11.71 0.16 -5.87
N TYR A 74 12.00 -0.58 -4.80
CA TYR A 74 12.36 0.05 -3.52
C TYR A 74 13.77 0.67 -3.56
N PRO A 75 13.91 1.98 -3.22
CA PRO A 75 15.20 2.68 -3.28
C PRO A 75 16.32 2.01 -2.51
N GLY A 76 16.03 1.40 -1.35
CA GLY A 76 17.02 0.71 -0.53
C GLY A 76 17.77 -0.42 -1.25
N ILE A 77 17.16 -1.02 -2.26
CA ILE A 77 17.81 -2.07 -3.08
C ILE A 77 18.73 -1.43 -4.14
N TRP A 78 18.27 -0.37 -4.78
CA TRP A 78 18.97 0.26 -5.89
C TRP A 78 20.05 1.27 -5.46
N CYS A 79 19.73 2.09 -4.45
CA CYS A 79 20.63 3.16 -3.99
C CYS A 79 21.60 2.68 -2.92
N ASP A 80 21.13 1.82 -1.99
CA ASP A 80 21.93 1.38 -0.84
C ASP A 80 22.57 -0.01 -1.06
N GLY A 81 22.30 -0.66 -2.19
CA GLY A 81 22.81 -1.99 -2.52
C GLY A 81 22.37 -3.09 -1.56
N LYS A 82 21.21 -2.95 -0.92
CA LYS A 82 20.69 -3.96 0.02
C LYS A 82 20.39 -5.26 -0.71
N ASP A 83 20.71 -6.38 -0.08
CA ASP A 83 20.32 -7.69 -0.58
C ASP A 83 18.80 -7.82 -0.68
N THR A 84 18.29 -8.15 -1.86
CA THR A 84 16.88 -8.17 -2.19
C THR A 84 16.08 -9.13 -1.29
N TYR A 85 16.59 -10.33 -1.07
CA TYR A 85 15.91 -11.32 -0.25
C TYR A 85 15.80 -10.87 1.22
N THR A 86 16.89 -10.43 1.78
CA THR A 86 16.96 -9.92 3.16
C THR A 86 16.08 -8.68 3.34
N PHE A 87 16.09 -7.78 2.35
CA PHE A 87 15.26 -6.58 2.37
C PHE A 87 13.77 -6.94 2.45
N TYR A 88 13.28 -7.78 1.53
CA TYR A 88 11.86 -8.14 1.51
C TYR A 88 11.44 -9.02 2.67
N SER A 89 12.29 -9.93 3.13
CA SER A 89 12.00 -10.73 4.34
C SER A 89 11.80 -9.84 5.56
N ASN A 90 12.67 -8.85 5.76
CA ASN A 90 12.54 -7.89 6.84
C ASN A 90 11.32 -6.97 6.64
N TYR A 91 11.04 -6.56 5.41
CA TYR A 91 9.89 -5.72 5.08
C TYR A 91 8.57 -6.42 5.42
N VAL A 92 8.42 -7.68 5.06
CA VAL A 92 7.24 -8.49 5.43
C VAL A 92 7.08 -8.56 6.94
N THR A 93 8.14 -8.92 7.66
CA THR A 93 8.09 -9.14 9.11
C THR A 93 7.88 -7.85 9.89
N THR A 94 8.59 -6.78 9.53
CA THR A 94 8.61 -5.56 10.34
C THR A 94 7.52 -4.56 9.97
N TYR A 95 7.19 -4.45 8.71
CA TYR A 95 6.21 -3.48 8.21
C TYR A 95 4.85 -4.12 8.02
N LEU A 96 4.79 -5.14 7.16
CA LEU A 96 3.52 -5.71 6.73
C LEU A 96 2.77 -6.37 7.90
N GLU A 97 3.44 -7.22 8.65
CA GLU A 97 2.80 -7.92 9.77
C GLU A 97 2.41 -6.95 10.89
N ARG A 98 3.26 -5.99 11.23
CA ARG A 98 2.97 -5.03 12.29
C ARG A 98 1.87 -4.04 11.92
N ASP A 99 1.98 -3.41 10.76
CA ASP A 99 1.07 -2.32 10.39
C ASP A 99 -0.31 -2.86 9.97
N VAL A 100 -0.34 -3.98 9.26
CA VAL A 100 -1.61 -4.65 8.91
C VAL A 100 -2.31 -5.20 10.16
N ARG A 101 -1.58 -5.74 11.14
CA ARG A 101 -2.15 -6.17 12.43
C ARG A 101 -2.88 -5.05 13.14
N ASN A 102 -2.28 -3.86 13.17
CA ASN A 102 -2.86 -2.70 13.85
C ASN A 102 -4.15 -2.20 13.17
N ILE A 103 -4.28 -2.42 11.86
CA ILE A 103 -5.42 -1.94 11.07
C ILE A 103 -6.62 -2.90 11.14
N ILE A 104 -6.40 -4.20 11.05
CA ILE A 104 -7.48 -5.19 10.89
C ILE A 104 -7.49 -6.30 11.94
N ASN A 105 -6.76 -6.13 13.05
CA ASN A 105 -6.75 -7.07 14.17
C ASN A 105 -6.63 -8.55 13.73
N ILE A 106 -5.56 -8.85 12.97
CA ILE A 106 -5.32 -10.21 12.46
C ILE A 106 -5.11 -11.16 13.64
N LYS A 107 -6.02 -12.11 13.81
CA LYS A 107 -5.95 -13.16 14.85
C LYS A 107 -5.03 -14.30 14.46
N ASP A 108 -4.98 -14.62 13.17
CA ASP A 108 -4.17 -15.71 12.61
C ASP A 108 -3.15 -15.18 11.60
N LEU A 109 -1.92 -15.03 12.07
CA LEU A 109 -0.81 -14.53 11.28
C LEU A 109 -0.38 -15.54 10.21
N ASN A 110 -0.45 -16.84 10.51
CA ASN A 110 -0.03 -17.87 9.56
C ASN A 110 -0.94 -17.88 8.33
N THR A 111 -2.26 -17.77 8.54
CA THR A 111 -3.23 -17.67 7.44
C THR A 111 -3.04 -16.38 6.65
N PHE A 112 -2.69 -15.27 7.30
CA PHE A 112 -2.37 -14.03 6.61
C PHE A 112 -1.08 -14.13 5.76
N GLN A 113 -0.03 -14.75 6.27
CA GLN A 113 1.18 -15.02 5.49
C GLN A 113 0.91 -15.91 4.28
N LYS A 114 0.06 -16.96 4.47
CA LYS A 114 -0.41 -17.79 3.36
C LYS A 114 -1.17 -16.97 2.31
N PHE A 115 -2.03 -16.05 2.75
CA PHE A 115 -2.74 -15.12 1.87
C PHE A 115 -1.79 -14.26 1.02
N ILE A 116 -0.74 -13.67 1.62
CA ILE A 116 0.26 -12.89 0.88
C ILE A 116 0.96 -13.74 -0.18
N ARG A 117 1.34 -14.97 0.15
CA ARG A 117 1.97 -15.88 -0.80
C ARG A 117 1.04 -16.22 -1.97
N ILE A 118 -0.24 -16.46 -1.69
CA ILE A 118 -1.24 -16.68 -2.73
C ILE A 118 -1.42 -15.45 -3.61
N CYS A 119 -1.43 -14.24 -3.05
CA CYS A 119 -1.43 -13.01 -3.85
C CYS A 119 -0.26 -12.99 -4.83
N ALA A 120 0.95 -13.33 -4.38
CA ALA A 120 2.14 -13.35 -5.24
C ALA A 120 2.02 -14.36 -6.40
N THR A 121 1.41 -15.52 -6.19
CA THR A 121 1.20 -16.53 -7.24
C THR A 121 0.10 -16.15 -8.24
N ARG A 122 -0.73 -15.16 -7.92
CA ARG A 122 -1.87 -14.73 -8.74
C ARG A 122 -1.65 -13.41 -9.47
N ILE A 123 -0.43 -12.91 -9.50
CA ILE A 123 -0.08 -11.69 -10.22
C ILE A 123 -0.46 -11.83 -11.71
N GLY A 124 -1.18 -10.83 -12.25
CA GLY A 124 -1.67 -10.82 -13.62
C GLY A 124 -2.92 -11.68 -13.87
N SER A 125 -3.39 -12.44 -12.88
CA SER A 125 -4.58 -13.29 -12.97
C SER A 125 -5.84 -12.55 -12.53
N ILE A 126 -7.02 -13.00 -13.03
CA ILE A 126 -8.31 -12.48 -12.58
C ILE A 126 -8.51 -12.86 -11.10
N TRP A 127 -8.81 -11.86 -10.29
CA TRP A 127 -8.99 -12.06 -8.86
C TRP A 127 -10.35 -12.67 -8.52
N ASN A 128 -10.33 -13.73 -7.71
CA ASN A 128 -11.52 -14.38 -7.16
C ASN A 128 -11.38 -14.58 -5.64
N SER A 129 -12.02 -13.69 -4.87
CA SER A 129 -11.95 -13.76 -3.40
C SER A 129 -12.54 -15.02 -2.81
N SER A 130 -13.54 -15.65 -3.44
CA SER A 130 -14.15 -16.90 -2.95
C SER A 130 -13.20 -18.09 -3.11
N GLU A 131 -12.49 -18.16 -4.21
CA GLU A 131 -11.48 -19.17 -4.48
C GLU A 131 -10.31 -19.07 -3.48
N VAL A 132 -9.78 -17.85 -3.30
CA VAL A 132 -8.71 -17.59 -2.33
C VAL A 132 -9.15 -17.92 -0.90
N SER A 133 -10.40 -17.60 -0.53
CA SER A 133 -10.93 -17.90 0.80
C SER A 133 -10.92 -19.41 1.11
N ASN A 134 -11.28 -20.23 0.13
CA ASN A 134 -11.25 -21.69 0.24
C ASN A 134 -9.81 -22.20 0.39
N GLU A 135 -8.87 -21.67 -0.40
CA GLU A 135 -7.47 -22.10 -0.37
C GLU A 135 -6.78 -21.80 0.97
N ILE A 136 -7.10 -20.65 1.60
CA ILE A 136 -6.48 -20.26 2.87
C ILE A 136 -7.25 -20.73 4.10
N GLY A 137 -8.50 -21.16 3.94
CA GLY A 137 -9.37 -21.52 5.05
C GLY A 137 -9.92 -20.32 5.83
N ALA A 138 -10.11 -19.17 5.17
CA ALA A 138 -10.67 -17.95 5.77
C ALA A 138 -12.01 -17.58 5.14
N SER A 139 -12.76 -16.66 5.76
CA SER A 139 -13.99 -16.16 5.17
C SER A 139 -13.71 -15.22 3.97
N VAL A 140 -14.65 -15.17 3.02
CA VAL A 140 -14.57 -14.23 1.88
C VAL A 140 -14.45 -12.78 2.36
N ASN A 141 -15.15 -12.42 3.45
CA ASN A 141 -15.08 -11.09 4.02
C ASN A 141 -13.70 -10.79 4.59
N THR A 142 -13.05 -11.78 5.21
CA THR A 142 -11.66 -11.67 5.69
C THR A 142 -10.71 -11.41 4.51
N VAL A 143 -10.82 -12.20 3.43
CA VAL A 143 -10.00 -12.02 2.21
C VAL A 143 -10.19 -10.62 1.63
N LYS A 144 -11.42 -10.14 1.49
CA LYS A 144 -11.71 -8.79 0.99
C LYS A 144 -11.13 -7.70 1.89
N SER A 145 -11.24 -7.86 3.20
CA SER A 145 -10.65 -6.92 4.16
C SER A 145 -9.14 -6.87 4.05
N TRP A 146 -8.48 -8.01 3.99
CA TRP A 146 -7.03 -8.10 3.83
C TRP A 146 -6.56 -7.53 2.50
N LEU A 147 -7.28 -7.83 1.41
CA LEU A 147 -7.01 -7.26 0.09
C LEU A 147 -7.06 -5.73 0.11
N SER A 148 -8.11 -5.16 0.70
CA SER A 148 -8.28 -3.70 0.80
C SER A 148 -7.13 -3.04 1.58
N VAL A 149 -6.63 -3.69 2.63
CA VAL A 149 -5.49 -3.17 3.40
C VAL A 149 -4.21 -3.24 2.58
N LEU A 150 -3.94 -4.34 1.88
CA LEU A 150 -2.77 -4.44 1.01
C LEU A 150 -2.79 -3.41 -0.14
N GLN A 151 -3.98 -3.15 -0.71
CA GLN A 151 -4.13 -2.08 -1.71
C GLN A 151 -3.84 -0.70 -1.13
N ALA A 152 -4.44 -0.38 0.01
CA ALA A 152 -4.24 0.92 0.64
C ALA A 152 -2.84 1.12 1.24
N SER A 153 -2.08 0.03 1.41
CA SER A 153 -0.66 0.05 1.77
C SER A 153 0.29 0.02 0.55
N TYR A 154 -0.26 0.10 -0.67
CA TYR A 154 0.49 0.05 -1.93
C TYR A 154 1.31 -1.23 -2.14
N ILE A 155 0.95 -2.33 -1.45
CA ILE A 155 1.61 -3.63 -1.62
C ILE A 155 1.10 -4.33 -2.85
N ILE A 156 -0.19 -4.18 -3.14
CA ILE A 156 -0.84 -4.72 -4.32
C ILE A 156 -1.60 -3.64 -5.06
N PHE A 157 -1.81 -3.90 -6.32
CA PHE A 157 -2.59 -3.06 -7.23
C PHE A 157 -3.62 -3.93 -7.96
N MET A 158 -4.86 -3.42 -8.05
CA MET A 158 -5.94 -4.12 -8.77
C MET A 158 -6.20 -3.43 -10.09
N LEU A 159 -5.80 -4.07 -11.19
CA LEU A 159 -6.04 -3.57 -12.53
C LEU A 159 -7.50 -3.81 -12.92
N GLN A 160 -8.25 -2.72 -13.00
CA GLN A 160 -9.66 -2.76 -13.38
C GLN A 160 -9.82 -3.13 -14.85
N PRO A 161 -10.85 -3.93 -15.20
CA PRO A 161 -11.09 -4.31 -16.59
C PRO A 161 -11.50 -3.09 -17.42
N PHE A 162 -10.96 -2.99 -18.63
CA PHE A 162 -11.35 -1.97 -19.58
C PHE A 162 -12.54 -2.44 -20.42
N PHE A 163 -13.65 -1.70 -20.34
CA PHE A 163 -14.81 -1.84 -21.22
C PHE A 163 -15.33 -0.46 -21.58
N THR A 164 -15.85 -0.27 -22.79
CA THR A 164 -16.56 0.94 -23.18
C THR A 164 -17.81 1.14 -22.33
N ASN A 165 -18.49 0.07 -21.96
CA ASN A 165 -19.66 0.10 -21.08
C ASN A 165 -19.23 0.21 -19.62
N THR A 166 -19.54 1.35 -18.97
CA THR A 166 -19.20 1.66 -17.57
C THR A 166 -19.70 0.61 -16.58
N ARG A 167 -20.93 0.08 -16.78
CA ARG A 167 -21.49 -0.97 -15.91
C ARG A 167 -20.62 -2.23 -15.91
N LYS A 168 -20.10 -2.64 -17.07
CA LYS A 168 -19.20 -3.80 -17.17
C LYS A 168 -17.88 -3.56 -16.46
N ARG A 169 -17.34 -2.33 -16.48
CA ARG A 169 -16.13 -1.97 -15.70
C ARG A 169 -16.31 -2.19 -14.19
N LEU A 170 -17.50 -1.86 -13.68
CA LEU A 170 -17.80 -1.95 -12.24
C LEU A 170 -18.17 -3.36 -11.78
N THR A 171 -18.63 -4.24 -12.69
CA THR A 171 -19.15 -5.56 -12.31
C THR A 171 -18.22 -6.72 -12.61
N LYS A 172 -17.21 -6.53 -13.45
CA LYS A 172 -16.25 -7.59 -13.79
C LYS A 172 -15.07 -7.58 -12.83
N SER A 173 -14.57 -8.79 -12.54
CA SER A 173 -13.43 -8.96 -11.64
C SER A 173 -12.17 -8.33 -12.21
N PRO A 174 -11.42 -7.58 -11.41
CA PRO A 174 -10.12 -7.05 -11.78
C PRO A 174 -9.04 -8.14 -11.82
N LYS A 175 -7.87 -7.79 -12.35
CA LYS A 175 -6.65 -8.59 -12.17
C LYS A 175 -5.87 -8.08 -10.96
N LEU A 176 -5.21 -9.00 -10.27
CA LEU A 176 -4.24 -8.67 -9.24
C LEU A 176 -2.93 -8.26 -9.88
#